data_63356ee4e51d1078544a6dff830c0aca
#
_entry.id   63356ee4e51d1078544a6dff830c0aca
#
_cell.length_a   1.000
_cell.length_b   1.000
_cell.length_c   1.000
_cell.angle_alpha   90.00
_cell.angle_beta   90.00
_cell.angle_gamma   90.00
#
_symmetry.space_group_name_H-M   'P 1'
#
loop_
_entity.id
_entity.type
_entity.pdbx_description
1 polymer ?
#
loop_
_entity_poly.entity_id
_entity_poly.type
_entity_poly.pdbx_seq_one_letter_code
_entity_poly.pdbx_strand_id
1 'polypeptide(L)'
;MPRRGVRVPSVRLCAGVVLGPAAGLVTLWLLSLLGRSLYTREGVTGFLLLAGCGIAIGCAMALTRLGTGIGYSWGLLGGMAAMFFCAMHMQYLSSNALHDRGREVYGVIEKETSVSSDPDNITTYTYAVSYPGNLRQRELSTVSTELKTGGRYLITVDPRAEVHPALGPRPGTDVFHLVWEIVCGVFVVLFWTASVLMGFRPEELDGWWGA
;
A
#
# COMPACT_ATOMS: atom_id res chain seq x y z
N MET A 1 31.15 -43.41 -21.96
CA MET A 1 30.05 -42.60 -21.47
C MET A 1 30.56 -41.77 -20.30
N PRO A 2 30.70 -40.46 -20.44
CA PRO A 2 31.11 -39.60 -19.30
C PRO A 2 29.97 -39.56 -18.26
N ARG A 3 30.30 -39.90 -17.00
CA ARG A 3 29.37 -39.74 -15.86
C ARG A 3 29.04 -38.25 -15.73
N ARG A 4 27.80 -37.87 -16.00
CA ARG A 4 27.28 -36.54 -15.63
C ARG A 4 27.37 -36.42 -14.11
N GLY A 5 28.39 -35.72 -13.62
CA GLY A 5 28.51 -35.39 -12.22
C GLY A 5 27.30 -34.46 -11.85
N VAL A 6 26.52 -34.90 -10.90
CA VAL A 6 25.47 -34.05 -10.31
C VAL A 6 26.15 -32.83 -9.68
N ARG A 7 26.04 -31.65 -10.34
CA ARG A 7 26.55 -30.42 -9.79
C ARG A 7 25.64 -30.03 -8.61
N VAL A 8 26.17 -30.07 -7.42
CA VAL A 8 25.48 -29.56 -6.23
C VAL A 8 25.37 -28.03 -6.36
N PRO A 9 24.16 -27.47 -6.24
CA PRO A 9 23.99 -26.01 -6.31
C PRO A 9 24.88 -25.33 -5.27
N SER A 10 25.50 -24.19 -5.65
CA SER A 10 26.39 -23.49 -4.75
C SER A 10 25.63 -23.08 -3.48
N VAL A 11 26.26 -23.12 -2.31
CA VAL A 11 25.66 -22.72 -1.02
C VAL A 11 25.09 -21.29 -1.12
N ARG A 12 25.71 -20.43 -1.93
CA ARG A 12 25.26 -19.06 -2.18
C ARG A 12 23.92 -19.01 -2.90
N LEU A 13 23.70 -19.85 -3.91
CA LEU A 13 22.43 -19.89 -4.63
C LEU A 13 21.31 -20.39 -3.71
N CYS A 14 21.57 -21.44 -2.91
CA CYS A 14 20.62 -21.90 -1.90
C CYS A 14 20.31 -20.81 -0.87
N ALA A 15 21.31 -20.07 -0.42
CA ALA A 15 21.13 -18.93 0.49
C ALA A 15 20.27 -17.83 -0.18
N GLY A 16 20.51 -17.53 -1.46
CA GLY A 16 19.75 -16.52 -2.21
C GLY A 16 18.26 -16.87 -2.35
N VAL A 17 17.96 -18.13 -2.63
CA VAL A 17 16.57 -18.64 -2.73
C VAL A 17 15.81 -18.51 -1.39
N VAL A 18 16.50 -18.55 -0.26
CA VAL A 18 15.89 -18.39 1.06
C VAL A 18 15.88 -16.91 1.49
N LEU A 19 16.99 -16.20 1.32
CA LEU A 19 17.15 -14.82 1.79
C LEU A 19 16.30 -13.83 1.01
N GLY A 20 16.10 -14.03 -0.29
CA GLY A 20 15.29 -13.16 -1.11
C GLY A 20 13.83 -13.10 -0.65
N PRO A 21 13.11 -14.22 -0.60
CA PRO A 21 11.75 -14.25 -0.08
C PRO A 21 11.65 -13.78 1.39
N ALA A 22 12.62 -14.17 2.24
CA ALA A 22 12.64 -13.73 3.63
C ALA A 22 12.74 -12.19 3.75
N ALA A 23 13.63 -11.56 2.96
CA ALA A 23 13.73 -10.10 2.90
C ALA A 23 12.43 -9.46 2.41
N GLY A 24 11.79 -10.05 1.40
CA GLY A 24 10.48 -9.60 0.91
C GLY A 24 9.41 -9.64 1.99
N LEU A 25 9.29 -10.75 2.70
CA LEU A 25 8.31 -10.92 3.78
C LEU A 25 8.55 -9.95 4.95
N VAL A 26 9.82 -9.75 5.35
CA VAL A 26 10.17 -8.76 6.38
C VAL A 26 9.79 -7.35 5.92
N THR A 27 10.05 -7.03 4.64
CA THR A 27 9.65 -5.75 4.06
C THR A 27 8.14 -5.55 4.11
N LEU A 28 7.34 -6.55 3.71
CA LEU A 28 5.88 -6.49 3.77
C LEU A 28 5.38 -6.32 5.21
N TRP A 29 5.97 -7.02 6.16
CA TRP A 29 5.63 -6.87 7.58
C TRP A 29 5.89 -5.45 8.08
N LEU A 30 7.06 -4.87 7.76
CA LEU A 30 7.39 -3.48 8.12
C LEU A 30 6.46 -2.48 7.44
N LEU A 31 6.13 -2.69 6.15
CA LEU A 31 5.19 -1.84 5.42
C LEU A 31 3.77 -1.93 6.00
N SER A 32 3.33 -3.10 6.45
CA SER A 32 2.03 -3.25 7.11
C SER A 32 1.99 -2.50 8.45
N LEU A 33 3.07 -2.53 9.24
CA LEU A 33 3.18 -1.73 10.46
C LEU A 33 3.14 -0.24 10.16
N LEU A 34 3.87 0.19 9.13
CA LEU A 34 3.86 1.58 8.68
C LEU A 34 2.47 1.99 8.21
N GLY A 35 1.81 1.19 7.37
CA GLY A 35 0.45 1.44 6.90
C GLY A 35 -0.52 1.64 8.06
N ARG A 36 -0.46 0.79 9.09
CA ARG A 36 -1.27 0.94 10.32
C ARG A 36 -0.99 2.24 11.06
N SER A 37 0.24 2.74 11.03
CA SER A 37 0.58 4.00 11.68
C SER A 37 0.16 5.23 10.87
N LEU A 38 0.00 5.08 9.57
CA LEU A 38 -0.26 6.16 8.62
C LEU A 38 -1.72 6.27 8.18
N TYR A 39 -2.52 5.18 8.26
CA TYR A 39 -3.90 5.19 7.75
C TYR A 39 -4.81 6.23 8.43
N THR A 40 -4.44 6.67 9.64
CA THR A 40 -5.11 7.75 10.38
C THR A 40 -4.54 9.13 10.07
N ARG A 41 -3.43 9.22 9.31
CA ARG A 41 -2.74 10.47 8.95
C ARG A 41 -2.96 10.74 7.48
N GLU A 42 -3.74 11.76 7.20
CA GLU A 42 -4.06 12.15 5.84
C GLU A 42 -3.18 13.29 5.34
N GLY A 43 -3.16 13.47 4.01
CA GLY A 43 -2.51 14.58 3.35
C GLY A 43 -1.04 14.37 3.03
N VAL A 44 -0.35 15.51 2.83
CA VAL A 44 1.05 15.56 2.31
C VAL A 44 2.02 14.76 3.16
N THR A 45 1.86 14.73 4.47
CA THR A 45 2.75 14.00 5.39
C THR A 45 2.70 12.48 5.15
N GLY A 46 1.51 11.91 4.97
CA GLY A 46 1.34 10.49 4.65
C GLY A 46 1.98 10.14 3.30
N PHE A 47 1.74 10.96 2.28
CA PHE A 47 2.34 10.77 0.96
C PHE A 47 3.87 10.84 0.97
N LEU A 48 4.47 11.82 1.65
CA LEU A 48 5.93 11.96 1.75
C LEU A 48 6.57 10.77 2.46
N LEU A 49 5.93 10.23 3.50
CA LEU A 49 6.42 9.03 4.20
C LEU A 49 6.33 7.80 3.29
N LEU A 50 5.26 7.64 2.53
CA LEU A 50 5.12 6.55 1.55
C LEU A 50 6.17 6.63 0.46
N ALA A 51 6.37 7.81 -0.12
CA ALA A 51 7.38 8.04 -1.15
C ALA A 51 8.80 7.77 -0.59
N GLY A 52 9.09 8.25 0.62
CA GLY A 52 10.37 8.00 1.30
C GLY A 52 10.63 6.51 1.53
N CYS A 53 9.62 5.75 1.96
CA CYS A 53 9.72 4.30 2.09
C CYS A 53 9.98 3.60 0.75
N GLY A 54 9.24 3.95 -0.29
CA GLY A 54 9.45 3.40 -1.63
C GLY A 54 10.88 3.63 -2.13
N ILE A 55 11.39 4.85 -1.97
CA ILE A 55 12.76 5.22 -2.32
C ILE A 55 13.78 4.41 -1.50
N ALA A 56 13.60 4.31 -0.17
CA ALA A 56 14.52 3.57 0.70
C ALA A 56 14.59 2.08 0.33
N ILE A 57 13.45 1.45 0.06
CA ILE A 57 13.38 0.05 -0.38
C ILE A 57 14.00 -0.12 -1.76
N GLY A 58 13.71 0.79 -2.69
CA GLY A 58 14.32 0.81 -4.01
C GLY A 58 15.84 0.94 -3.96
N CYS A 59 16.37 1.83 -3.12
CA CYS A 59 17.80 1.96 -2.87
C CYS A 59 18.39 0.69 -2.26
N ALA A 60 17.73 0.07 -1.27
CA ALA A 60 18.18 -1.17 -0.66
C ALA A 60 18.27 -2.30 -1.69
N MET A 61 17.27 -2.45 -2.55
CA MET A 61 17.28 -3.42 -3.65
C MET A 61 18.37 -3.11 -4.69
N ALA A 62 18.61 -1.83 -5.00
CA ALA A 62 19.68 -1.43 -5.92
C ALA A 62 21.07 -1.70 -5.36
N LEU A 63 21.28 -1.49 -4.06
CA LEU A 63 22.54 -1.75 -3.37
C LEU A 63 22.95 -3.23 -3.42
N THR A 64 22.00 -4.16 -3.43
CA THR A 64 22.30 -5.59 -3.59
C THR A 64 22.93 -5.93 -4.95
N ARG A 65 22.94 -4.97 -5.89
CA ARG A 65 23.38 -5.14 -7.29
C ARG A 65 24.54 -4.25 -7.72
N LEU A 66 25.26 -3.64 -6.79
CA LEU A 66 26.37 -2.71 -7.08
C LEU A 66 27.50 -3.29 -7.96
N GLY A 67 27.42 -4.54 -8.41
CA GLY A 67 28.41 -5.12 -9.33
C GLY A 67 27.91 -5.43 -10.75
N THR A 68 26.61 -5.31 -11.05
CA THR A 68 26.02 -5.88 -12.28
C THR A 68 25.47 -4.84 -13.28
N GLY A 69 25.48 -3.54 -12.97
CA GLY A 69 25.01 -2.47 -13.87
C GLY A 69 23.48 -2.43 -14.12
N ILE A 70 22.75 -3.51 -13.84
CA ILE A 70 21.30 -3.66 -14.11
C ILE A 70 20.45 -3.30 -12.86
N GLY A 71 21.09 -2.88 -11.77
CA GLY A 71 20.48 -2.75 -10.44
C GLY A 71 19.40 -1.68 -10.30
N TYR A 72 19.50 -0.59 -11.06
CA TYR A 72 18.66 0.58 -10.84
C TYR A 72 17.19 0.36 -11.25
N SER A 73 16.93 -0.29 -12.38
CA SER A 73 15.57 -0.51 -12.88
C SER A 73 14.77 -1.43 -11.95
N TRP A 74 15.38 -2.46 -11.41
CA TRP A 74 14.73 -3.39 -10.48
C TRP A 74 14.50 -2.75 -9.11
N GLY A 75 15.46 -1.93 -8.64
CA GLY A 75 15.30 -1.14 -7.43
C GLY A 75 14.11 -0.17 -7.54
N LEU A 76 13.99 0.53 -8.68
CA LEU A 76 12.87 1.42 -8.95
C LEU A 76 11.53 0.67 -8.93
N LEU A 77 11.43 -0.43 -9.67
CA LEU A 77 10.21 -1.25 -9.74
C LEU A 77 9.84 -1.82 -8.37
N GLY A 78 10.81 -2.31 -7.61
CA GLY A 78 10.59 -2.82 -6.26
C GLY A 78 10.13 -1.74 -5.28
N GLY A 79 10.71 -0.54 -5.37
CA GLY A 79 10.30 0.62 -4.59
C GLY A 79 8.87 1.08 -4.93
N MET A 80 8.52 1.11 -6.21
CA MET A 80 7.16 1.39 -6.66
C MET A 80 6.16 0.35 -6.15
N ALA A 81 6.48 -0.95 -6.28
CA ALA A 81 5.61 -2.02 -5.77
C ALA A 81 5.39 -1.90 -4.26
N ALA A 82 6.44 -1.57 -3.49
CA ALA A 82 6.34 -1.35 -2.05
C ALA A 82 5.46 -0.14 -1.70
N MET A 83 5.57 0.95 -2.45
CA MET A 83 4.75 2.14 -2.29
C MET A 83 3.27 1.83 -2.58
N PHE A 84 2.98 1.14 -3.69
CA PHE A 84 1.63 0.73 -4.03
C PHE A 84 1.04 -0.24 -2.99
N PHE A 85 1.82 -1.22 -2.53
CA PHE A 85 1.41 -2.12 -1.45
C PHE A 85 0.95 -1.33 -0.22
N CYS A 86 1.78 -0.38 0.25
CA CYS A 86 1.45 0.40 1.43
C CYS A 86 0.20 1.27 1.22
N ALA A 87 0.03 1.88 0.03
CA ALA A 87 -1.16 2.65 -0.32
C ALA A 87 -2.43 1.79 -0.30
N MET A 88 -2.40 0.60 -0.94
CA MET A 88 -3.52 -0.33 -0.94
C MET A 88 -3.85 -0.84 0.48
N HIS A 89 -2.83 -1.14 1.27
CA HIS A 89 -2.99 -1.56 2.66
C HIS A 89 -3.66 -0.47 3.51
N MET A 90 -3.27 0.80 3.36
CA MET A 90 -3.91 1.92 4.05
C MET A 90 -5.39 2.07 3.67
N GLN A 91 -5.71 1.98 2.39
CA GLN A 91 -7.09 2.06 1.90
C GLN A 91 -7.93 0.89 2.42
N TYR A 92 -7.38 -0.32 2.37
CA TYR A 92 -8.03 -1.51 2.94
C TYR A 92 -8.31 -1.36 4.43
N LEU A 93 -7.32 -0.89 5.22
CA LEU A 93 -7.51 -0.67 6.67
C LEU A 93 -8.58 0.39 6.96
N SER A 94 -8.60 1.47 6.19
CA SER A 94 -9.58 2.54 6.31
C SER A 94 -11.00 2.05 6.02
N SER A 95 -11.18 1.36 4.90
CA SER A 95 -12.45 0.81 4.47
C SER A 95 -12.96 -0.26 5.45
N ASN A 96 -12.07 -1.16 5.87
CA ASN A 96 -12.41 -2.24 6.81
C ASN A 96 -12.73 -1.73 8.21
N ALA A 97 -12.10 -0.62 8.65
CA ALA A 97 -12.45 0.02 9.91
C ALA A 97 -13.91 0.50 9.95
N LEU A 98 -14.41 1.07 8.84
CA LEU A 98 -15.82 1.44 8.72
C LEU A 98 -16.72 0.22 8.59
N HIS A 99 -16.26 -0.84 7.91
CA HIS A 99 -17.00 -2.11 7.84
C HIS A 99 -17.14 -2.76 9.21
N ASP A 100 -16.09 -2.87 10.02
CA ASP A 100 -16.08 -3.65 11.26
C ASP A 100 -16.77 -2.91 12.42
N ARG A 101 -16.53 -1.61 12.55
CA ARG A 101 -16.95 -0.83 13.71
C ARG A 101 -17.78 0.43 13.38
N GLY A 102 -17.97 0.72 12.08
CA GLY A 102 -18.76 1.86 11.64
C GLY A 102 -20.17 1.85 12.19
N ARG A 103 -20.67 3.02 12.59
CA ARG A 103 -22.05 3.22 13.02
C ARG A 103 -22.79 4.09 12.02
N GLU A 104 -23.93 3.63 11.59
CA GLU A 104 -24.82 4.39 10.72
C GLU A 104 -25.58 5.43 11.54
N VAL A 105 -25.43 6.68 11.18
CA VAL A 105 -26.09 7.82 11.82
C VAL A 105 -26.62 8.77 10.77
N TYR A 106 -27.68 9.51 11.11
CA TYR A 106 -28.13 10.60 10.28
C TYR A 106 -27.42 11.89 10.72
N GLY A 107 -26.52 12.37 9.87
CA GLY A 107 -25.84 13.65 10.04
C GLY A 107 -26.52 14.78 9.27
N VAL A 108 -26.37 16.00 9.77
CA VAL A 108 -26.83 17.22 9.10
C VAL A 108 -25.62 17.96 8.55
N ILE A 109 -25.67 18.32 7.27
CA ILE A 109 -24.63 19.12 6.63
C ILE A 109 -24.75 20.57 7.14
N GLU A 110 -23.75 21.05 7.87
CA GLU A 110 -23.75 22.41 8.40
C GLU A 110 -23.31 23.42 7.36
N LYS A 111 -22.21 23.14 6.71
CA LYS A 111 -21.65 23.98 5.64
C LYS A 111 -20.69 23.21 4.76
N GLU A 112 -20.52 23.69 3.54
CA GLU A 112 -19.41 23.31 2.66
C GLU A 112 -18.14 24.00 3.16
N THR A 113 -17.07 23.21 3.36
CA THR A 113 -15.78 23.71 3.86
C THR A 113 -14.81 23.97 2.72
N SER A 114 -14.78 23.10 1.73
CA SER A 114 -13.94 23.27 0.55
C SER A 114 -14.46 22.49 -0.66
N VAL A 115 -14.12 22.99 -1.85
CA VAL A 115 -14.31 22.31 -3.12
C VAL A 115 -12.97 22.26 -3.81
N SER A 116 -12.54 21.08 -4.22
CA SER A 116 -11.32 20.87 -4.98
C SER A 116 -11.66 20.13 -6.27
N SER A 117 -11.17 20.62 -7.38
CA SER A 117 -11.32 19.94 -8.67
C SER A 117 -9.93 19.54 -9.20
N ASP A 118 -9.79 18.27 -9.54
CA ASP A 118 -8.58 17.75 -10.16
C ASP A 118 -8.55 18.04 -11.68
N PRO A 119 -7.37 17.96 -12.33
CA PRO A 119 -7.25 18.11 -13.79
C PRO A 119 -8.15 17.19 -14.60
N ASP A 120 -8.54 16.04 -14.05
CA ASP A 120 -9.45 15.06 -14.64
C ASP A 120 -10.94 15.41 -14.45
N ASN A 121 -11.26 16.64 -14.03
CA ASN A 121 -12.61 17.12 -13.72
C ASN A 121 -13.33 16.34 -12.60
N ILE A 122 -12.60 15.65 -11.76
CA ILE A 122 -13.15 15.03 -10.55
C ILE A 122 -13.26 16.12 -9.47
N THR A 123 -14.49 16.47 -9.09
CA THR A 123 -14.73 17.45 -8.04
C THR A 123 -14.95 16.77 -6.71
N THR A 124 -14.14 17.11 -5.72
CA THR A 124 -14.28 16.66 -4.34
C THR A 124 -14.85 17.78 -3.50
N TYR A 125 -15.97 17.51 -2.85
CA TYR A 125 -16.64 18.42 -1.92
C TYR A 125 -16.34 17.99 -0.50
N THR A 126 -16.00 18.92 0.36
CA THR A 126 -15.77 18.67 1.80
C THR A 126 -16.77 19.48 2.62
N TYR A 127 -17.43 18.79 3.55
CA TYR A 127 -18.51 19.35 4.37
C TYR A 127 -18.22 19.19 5.85
N ALA A 128 -18.56 20.22 6.63
CA ALA A 128 -18.71 20.10 8.07
C ALA A 128 -20.07 19.45 8.37
N VAL A 129 -20.03 18.37 9.18
CA VAL A 129 -21.24 17.59 9.50
C VAL A 129 -21.44 17.52 10.99
N SER A 130 -22.67 17.76 11.45
CA SER A 130 -23.07 17.50 12.83
C SER A 130 -23.80 16.19 12.98
N TYR A 131 -23.48 15.47 14.05
CA TYR A 131 -24.06 14.17 14.39
C TYR A 131 -24.78 14.24 15.72
N PRO A 132 -25.85 13.44 15.92
CA PRO A 132 -26.48 13.31 17.22
C PRO A 132 -25.56 12.63 18.23
N GLY A 133 -25.52 13.14 19.47
CA GLY A 133 -24.73 12.58 20.56
C GLY A 133 -23.29 13.13 20.63
N ASN A 134 -22.43 12.40 21.37
CA ASN A 134 -21.04 12.82 21.63
C ASN A 134 -20.04 12.34 20.57
N LEU A 135 -20.49 12.06 19.35
CA LEU A 135 -19.60 11.69 18.27
C LEU A 135 -18.74 12.89 17.87
N ARG A 136 -17.44 12.69 17.75
CA ARG A 136 -16.53 13.76 17.31
C ARG A 136 -16.90 14.14 15.88
N GLN A 137 -17.10 15.44 15.68
CA GLN A 137 -17.33 16.00 14.34
C GLN A 137 -16.09 15.79 13.49
N ARG A 138 -16.28 15.30 12.28
CA ARG A 138 -15.26 15.24 11.24
C ARG A 138 -15.82 15.75 9.93
N GLU A 139 -14.90 16.18 9.08
CA GLU A 139 -15.25 16.57 7.72
C GLU A 139 -15.64 15.32 6.92
N LEU A 140 -16.73 15.44 6.17
CA LEU A 140 -17.19 14.46 5.21
C LEU A 140 -16.74 14.89 3.82
N SER A 141 -15.96 14.08 3.15
CA SER A 141 -15.58 14.32 1.76
C SER A 141 -16.40 13.42 0.83
N THR A 142 -16.93 14.01 -0.26
CA THR A 142 -17.69 13.31 -1.28
C THR A 142 -17.09 13.60 -2.65
N VAL A 143 -17.01 12.59 -3.50
CA VAL A 143 -16.54 12.72 -4.88
C VAL A 143 -17.73 12.87 -5.80
N SER A 144 -17.72 13.92 -6.63
CA SER A 144 -18.76 14.20 -7.64
C SER A 144 -20.20 14.26 -7.12
N THR A 145 -20.38 14.38 -5.80
CA THR A 145 -21.72 14.45 -5.18
C THR A 145 -21.83 15.70 -4.34
N GLU A 146 -22.59 16.67 -4.84
CA GLU A 146 -22.93 17.88 -4.09
C GLU A 146 -24.06 17.60 -3.09
N LEU A 147 -23.84 17.94 -1.82
CA LEU A 147 -24.81 17.79 -0.75
C LEU A 147 -25.41 19.15 -0.37
N LYS A 148 -26.71 19.17 -0.09
CA LYS A 148 -27.38 20.42 0.31
C LYS A 148 -27.11 20.74 1.77
N THR A 149 -26.68 21.98 2.05
CA THR A 149 -26.56 22.53 3.41
C THR A 149 -27.92 22.46 4.12
N GLY A 150 -27.94 22.04 5.37
CA GLY A 150 -29.14 21.73 6.13
C GLY A 150 -29.79 20.38 5.80
N GLY A 151 -29.29 19.69 4.75
CA GLY A 151 -29.77 18.36 4.37
C GLY A 151 -29.38 17.30 5.39
N ARG A 152 -30.25 16.30 5.56
CA ARG A 152 -30.02 15.17 6.46
C ARG A 152 -29.68 13.94 5.64
N TYR A 153 -28.50 13.37 5.90
CA TYR A 153 -27.99 12.22 5.13
C TYR A 153 -27.58 11.09 6.04
N LEU A 154 -27.74 9.85 5.54
CA LEU A 154 -27.19 8.68 6.21
C LEU A 154 -25.68 8.68 6.03
N ILE A 155 -24.93 8.54 7.10
CA ILE A 155 -23.47 8.59 7.12
C ILE A 155 -22.97 7.48 8.03
N THR A 156 -21.94 6.77 7.61
CA THR A 156 -21.25 5.79 8.44
C THR A 156 -20.05 6.47 9.10
N VAL A 157 -20.01 6.45 10.43
CA VAL A 157 -19.01 7.13 11.25
C VAL A 157 -18.20 6.12 12.05
N ASP A 158 -16.89 6.30 12.13
CA ASP A 158 -16.05 5.53 13.04
C ASP A 158 -16.16 6.10 14.48
N PRO A 159 -16.65 5.31 15.46
CA PRO A 159 -16.78 5.79 16.85
C PRO A 159 -15.43 6.19 17.48
N ARG A 160 -14.31 5.65 16.99
CA ARG A 160 -12.97 6.00 17.44
C ARG A 160 -12.43 7.28 16.79
N ALA A 161 -13.13 7.78 15.77
CA ALA A 161 -12.72 8.91 14.96
C ALA A 161 -11.28 8.76 14.38
N GLU A 162 -10.89 7.53 14.03
CA GLU A 162 -9.60 7.24 13.39
C GLU A 162 -9.70 7.37 11.87
N VAL A 163 -10.91 7.16 11.32
CA VAL A 163 -11.18 7.18 9.88
C VAL A 163 -12.25 8.23 9.57
N HIS A 164 -12.15 8.85 8.39
CA HIS A 164 -13.17 9.79 7.93
C HIS A 164 -14.52 9.10 7.73
N PRO A 165 -15.61 9.82 8.00
CA PRO A 165 -16.94 9.33 7.75
C PRO A 165 -17.18 9.09 6.25
N ALA A 166 -17.99 8.10 5.94
CA ALA A 166 -18.41 7.79 4.57
C ALA A 166 -19.90 8.10 4.39
N LEU A 167 -20.26 8.66 3.25
CA LEU A 167 -21.65 8.88 2.88
C LEU A 167 -22.33 7.54 2.58
N GLY A 168 -23.53 7.34 3.12
CA GLY A 168 -24.33 6.13 2.89
C GLY A 168 -24.25 5.09 4.00
N PRO A 169 -24.78 3.89 3.72
CA PRO A 169 -24.79 2.78 4.65
C PRO A 169 -23.37 2.24 4.87
N ARG A 170 -23.24 1.42 5.90
CA ARG A 170 -21.99 0.74 6.24
C ARG A 170 -21.39 0.02 5.03
N PRO A 171 -20.15 0.30 4.64
CA PRO A 171 -19.55 -0.33 3.47
C PRO A 171 -19.40 -1.84 3.67
N GLY A 172 -19.48 -2.59 2.57
CA GLY A 172 -19.13 -4.01 2.55
C GLY A 172 -17.62 -4.22 2.73
N THR A 173 -17.21 -5.49 2.82
CA THR A 173 -15.78 -5.85 2.83
C THR A 173 -15.12 -5.38 1.53
N ASP A 174 -13.99 -4.70 1.66
CA ASP A 174 -13.27 -4.13 0.54
C ASP A 174 -12.36 -5.17 -0.14
N VAL A 175 -12.98 -6.02 -0.95
CA VAL A 175 -12.26 -7.09 -1.66
C VAL A 175 -11.31 -6.52 -2.72
N PHE A 176 -11.64 -5.38 -3.33
CA PHE A 176 -10.81 -4.78 -4.36
C PHE A 176 -9.43 -4.40 -3.83
N HIS A 177 -9.36 -3.61 -2.75
CA HIS A 177 -8.09 -3.21 -2.16
C HIS A 177 -7.34 -4.40 -1.56
N LEU A 178 -8.03 -5.39 -1.01
CA LEU A 178 -7.41 -6.62 -0.52
C LEU A 178 -6.71 -7.39 -1.66
N VAL A 179 -7.37 -7.56 -2.81
CA VAL A 179 -6.76 -8.26 -3.97
C VAL A 179 -5.53 -7.52 -4.47
N TRP A 180 -5.61 -6.19 -4.62
CA TRP A 180 -4.47 -5.39 -5.05
C TRP A 180 -3.34 -5.37 -4.03
N GLU A 181 -3.63 -5.36 -2.74
CA GLU A 181 -2.64 -5.51 -1.68
C GLU A 181 -1.86 -6.83 -1.85
N ILE A 182 -2.56 -7.95 -2.04
CA ILE A 182 -1.93 -9.26 -2.26
C ILE A 182 -1.06 -9.24 -3.53
N VAL A 183 -1.56 -8.71 -4.63
CA VAL A 183 -0.82 -8.62 -5.90
C VAL A 183 0.46 -7.80 -5.72
N CYS A 184 0.37 -6.62 -5.14
CA CYS A 184 1.54 -5.77 -4.87
C CYS A 184 2.52 -6.45 -3.91
N GLY A 185 2.02 -7.16 -2.89
CA GLY A 185 2.83 -7.93 -1.95
C GLY A 185 3.64 -9.04 -2.64
N VAL A 186 3.01 -9.77 -3.55
CA VAL A 186 3.69 -10.79 -4.38
C VAL A 186 4.82 -10.15 -5.20
N PHE A 187 4.57 -9.00 -5.84
CA PHE A 187 5.60 -8.29 -6.58
C PHE A 187 6.78 -7.84 -5.71
N VAL A 188 6.54 -7.35 -4.50
CA VAL A 188 7.61 -7.01 -3.55
C VAL A 188 8.49 -8.21 -3.27
N VAL A 189 7.90 -9.37 -2.98
CA VAL A 189 8.65 -10.61 -2.71
C VAL A 189 9.43 -11.06 -3.96
N LEU A 190 8.82 -11.02 -5.14
CA LEU A 190 9.47 -11.38 -6.40
C LEU A 190 10.65 -10.44 -6.72
N PHE A 191 10.50 -9.14 -6.54
CA PHE A 191 11.58 -8.17 -6.77
C PHE A 191 12.74 -8.36 -5.80
N TRP A 192 12.48 -8.62 -4.52
CA TRP A 192 13.53 -8.97 -3.57
C TRP A 192 14.25 -10.25 -3.96
N THR A 193 13.48 -11.29 -4.31
CA THR A 193 14.05 -12.58 -4.73
C THR A 193 14.92 -12.41 -5.98
N ALA A 194 14.40 -11.72 -7.01
CA ALA A 194 15.16 -11.43 -8.21
C ALA A 194 16.41 -10.57 -7.92
N SER A 195 16.30 -9.57 -7.03
CA SER A 195 17.42 -8.72 -6.65
C SER A 195 18.53 -9.50 -5.98
N VAL A 196 18.21 -10.39 -5.07
CA VAL A 196 19.19 -11.23 -4.38
C VAL A 196 19.80 -12.26 -5.34
N LEU A 197 18.98 -12.97 -6.12
CA LEU A 197 19.48 -13.99 -7.05
C LEU A 197 20.38 -13.42 -8.14
N MET A 198 20.02 -12.28 -8.73
CA MET A 198 20.83 -11.66 -9.78
C MET A 198 22.02 -10.84 -9.22
N GLY A 199 22.11 -10.64 -7.91
CA GLY A 199 23.30 -10.09 -7.25
C GLY A 199 24.48 -11.06 -7.24
N PHE A 200 24.25 -12.36 -7.52
CA PHE A 200 25.32 -13.33 -7.75
C PHE A 200 25.95 -13.11 -9.13
N ARG A 201 27.29 -13.26 -9.21
CA ARG A 201 28.01 -13.03 -10.47
C ARG A 201 27.48 -13.95 -11.58
N PRO A 202 27.40 -13.45 -12.84
CA PRO A 202 26.92 -14.22 -14.00
C PRO A 202 27.61 -15.59 -14.15
N GLU A 203 28.90 -15.65 -13.87
CA GLU A 203 29.72 -16.87 -13.91
C GLU A 203 29.19 -18.01 -13.02
N GLU A 204 28.43 -17.69 -11.97
CA GLU A 204 27.81 -18.70 -11.11
C GLU A 204 26.47 -19.19 -11.68
N LEU A 205 25.80 -18.37 -12.51
CA LEU A 205 24.52 -18.71 -13.15
C LEU A 205 24.71 -19.45 -14.49
N ASP A 206 25.77 -19.13 -15.27
CA ASP A 206 26.06 -19.78 -16.55
C ASP A 206 26.34 -21.29 -16.40
N GLY A 207 26.80 -21.69 -15.23
CA GLY A 207 26.94 -23.11 -14.90
C GLY A 207 25.60 -23.87 -14.78
N TRP A 208 24.47 -23.15 -14.71
CA TRP A 208 23.13 -23.75 -14.55
C TRP A 208 22.38 -23.92 -15.87
N TRP A 209 22.54 -22.98 -16.82
CA TRP A 209 21.82 -22.95 -18.10
C TRP A 209 22.63 -23.52 -19.27
N GLY A 210 23.91 -23.74 -19.05
CA GLY A 210 24.85 -24.25 -20.06
C GLY A 210 25.03 -25.78 -20.08
N ALA A 211 24.05 -26.55 -19.63
CA ALA A 211 24.10 -28.01 -19.65
C ALA A 211 23.01 -28.60 -20.53
#